data_8d8f8bea7e70ce570681c26177e31b0a
#
_entry.id   8d8f8bea7e70ce570681c26177e31b0a
#
_cell.length_a   1.000
_cell.length_b   1.000
_cell.length_c   1.000
_cell.angle_alpha   90.00
_cell.angle_beta   90.00
_cell.angle_gamma   90.00
#
_symmetry.space_group_name_H-M   'P 1'
#
loop_
_entity.id
_entity.type
_entity.pdbx_description
1 polymer ?
#
loop_
_entity_poly.entity_id
_entity_poly.type
_entity_poly.pdbx_seq_one_letter_code
_entity_poly.pdbx_strand_id
1 'polypeptide(L)'
;MVNTLISAITGKLTSKGPEYLDIDVSGITLRISTPTTTVENIGDLGDTVKILTSLQMRQDSITLYGFISENDRNAFDTLITISGVGPRLALAILSTFDASALAAAVSAEDVNAFKSVSGVGTRN
;
A
#
# COMPACT_ATOMS: atom_id res chain seq x y z
N MET A 1 -4.79 3.20 14.12
CA MET A 1 -6.07 2.53 13.96
C MET A 1 -6.31 2.10 12.52
N VAL A 2 -6.73 0.89 12.35
CA VAL A 2 -7.02 0.37 11.01
C VAL A 2 -8.40 0.85 10.57
N ASN A 3 -8.47 1.35 9.35
CA ASN A 3 -9.74 1.76 8.78
C ASN A 3 -10.20 0.74 7.76
N THR A 4 -11.27 0.04 8.08
CA THR A 4 -11.79 -1.02 7.23
C THR A 4 -13.11 -0.65 6.55
N LEU A 5 -13.45 0.63 6.54
CA LEU A 5 -14.69 1.07 5.91
C LEU A 5 -14.76 0.63 4.45
N ILE A 6 -13.67 0.80 3.72
CA ILE A 6 -13.54 0.28 2.36
C ILE A 6 -12.42 -0.75 2.41
N SER A 7 -12.79 -2.02 2.50
CA SER A 7 -11.80 -3.07 2.71
C SER A 7 -11.30 -3.70 1.41
N ALA A 8 -12.06 -3.58 0.33
CA ALA A 8 -11.65 -4.10 -0.98
C ALA A 8 -12.44 -3.41 -2.07
N ILE A 9 -11.84 -3.35 -3.24
CA ILE A 9 -12.47 -2.77 -4.43
C ILE A 9 -12.30 -3.76 -5.57
N THR A 10 -13.40 -4.05 -6.27
CA THR A 10 -13.39 -4.90 -7.45
C THR A 10 -13.88 -4.08 -8.63
N GLY A 11 -13.12 -4.08 -9.71
CA GLY A 11 -13.51 -3.34 -10.89
C GLY A 11 -12.51 -3.53 -12.02
N LYS A 12 -12.71 -2.76 -13.09
CA LYS A 12 -11.87 -2.87 -14.28
C LYS A 12 -10.64 -1.98 -14.13
N LEU A 13 -9.47 -2.55 -14.39
CA LEU A 13 -8.22 -1.81 -14.34
C LEU A 13 -8.11 -0.96 -15.59
N THR A 14 -8.15 0.37 -15.44
CA THR A 14 -8.15 1.27 -16.59
C THR A 14 -6.83 1.98 -16.81
N SER A 15 -5.99 2.08 -15.77
CA SER A 15 -4.72 2.77 -15.90
C SER A 15 -3.77 2.29 -14.80
N LYS A 16 -2.47 2.34 -15.09
CA LYS A 16 -1.43 2.02 -14.12
C LYS A 16 -0.41 3.16 -14.14
N GLY A 17 -0.02 3.60 -12.95
CA GLY A 17 1.13 4.49 -12.80
C GLY A 17 2.26 3.76 -12.11
N PRO A 18 3.34 4.48 -11.76
CA PRO A 18 4.46 3.85 -11.05
C PRO A 18 4.05 3.32 -9.68
N GLU A 19 3.14 4.02 -9.01
CA GLU A 19 2.73 3.67 -7.66
C GLU A 19 1.24 3.90 -7.47
N TYR A 20 0.45 3.70 -8.52
CA TYR A 20 -1.00 3.79 -8.39
C TYR A 20 -1.69 2.97 -9.47
N LEU A 21 -2.96 2.69 -9.20
CA LEU A 21 -3.86 2.04 -10.13
C LEU A 21 -5.13 2.86 -10.22
N ASP A 22 -5.72 2.91 -11.41
CA ASP A 22 -7.06 3.46 -11.59
C ASP A 22 -8.00 2.31 -11.89
N ILE A 23 -9.05 2.18 -11.08
CA ILE A 23 -10.02 1.10 -11.21
C ILE A 23 -11.39 1.69 -11.39
N ASP A 24 -12.07 1.25 -12.44
CA ASP A 24 -13.43 1.68 -12.75
C ASP A 24 -14.42 0.77 -12.04
N VAL A 25 -15.20 1.35 -11.14
CA VAL A 25 -16.23 0.65 -10.40
C VAL A 25 -17.56 1.24 -10.78
N SER A 26 -18.22 0.59 -11.74
CA SER A 26 -19.57 0.99 -12.19
C SER A 26 -19.63 2.45 -12.60
N GLY A 27 -18.64 2.91 -13.34
CA GLY A 27 -18.61 4.28 -13.86
C GLY A 27 -17.87 5.28 -13.01
N ILE A 28 -17.43 4.87 -11.82
CA ILE A 28 -16.59 5.73 -10.96
C ILE A 28 -15.18 5.18 -11.01
N THR A 29 -14.23 6.01 -11.41
CA THR A 29 -12.83 5.61 -11.44
C THR A 29 -12.15 6.09 -10.18
N LEU A 30 -11.60 5.13 -9.44
CA LEU A 30 -10.91 5.40 -8.20
C LEU A 30 -9.40 5.23 -8.39
N ARG A 31 -8.65 6.20 -7.94
CA ARG A 31 -7.18 6.11 -7.94
C ARG A 31 -6.72 5.59 -6.61
N ILE A 32 -5.97 4.49 -6.66
CA ILE A 32 -5.53 3.77 -5.48
C ILE A 32 -4.01 3.77 -5.47
N SER A 33 -3.42 4.28 -4.40
CA SER A 33 -1.95 4.29 -4.24
C SER A 33 -1.50 2.91 -3.80
N THR A 34 -0.48 2.38 -4.45
CA THR A 34 -0.04 1.01 -4.21
C THR A 34 1.48 0.90 -4.24
N PRO A 35 2.05 -0.16 -3.64
CA PRO A 35 3.47 -0.45 -3.89
C PRO A 35 3.71 -0.77 -5.35
N THR A 36 4.95 -0.58 -5.81
CA THR A 36 5.30 -0.89 -7.20
C THR A 36 5.08 -2.36 -7.52
N THR A 37 5.31 -3.24 -6.54
CA THR A 37 5.10 -4.67 -6.72
C THR A 37 3.64 -4.99 -7.03
N THR A 38 2.71 -4.26 -6.42
CA THR A 38 1.29 -4.44 -6.71
C THR A 38 0.99 -4.04 -8.15
N VAL A 39 1.52 -2.90 -8.59
CA VAL A 39 1.30 -2.45 -9.97
C VAL A 39 1.77 -3.50 -10.97
N GLU A 40 2.91 -4.12 -10.68
CA GLU A 40 3.50 -5.10 -11.58
C GLU A 40 2.73 -6.41 -11.63
N ASN A 41 2.04 -6.76 -10.55
CA ASN A 41 1.46 -8.10 -10.42
C ASN A 41 -0.06 -8.15 -10.44
N ILE A 42 -0.74 -7.00 -10.48
CA ILE A 42 -2.19 -6.98 -10.38
C ILE A 42 -2.91 -7.51 -11.62
N GLY A 43 -2.27 -7.42 -12.77
CA GLY A 43 -2.88 -7.82 -14.04
C GLY A 43 -2.68 -6.77 -15.09
N ASP A 44 -3.43 -6.91 -16.19
CA ASP A 44 -3.31 -6.04 -17.35
C ASP A 44 -4.46 -5.06 -17.44
N LEU A 45 -4.27 -3.98 -18.19
CA LEU A 45 -5.34 -3.03 -18.44
C LEU A 45 -6.51 -3.74 -19.08
N GLY A 46 -7.70 -3.46 -18.60
CA GLY A 46 -8.93 -4.08 -19.07
C GLY A 46 -9.37 -5.28 -18.25
N ASP A 47 -8.48 -5.83 -17.43
CA ASP A 47 -8.84 -6.96 -16.56
C ASP A 47 -9.74 -6.49 -15.43
N THR A 48 -10.63 -7.38 -14.99
CA THR A 48 -11.36 -7.16 -13.74
C THR A 48 -10.48 -7.67 -12.62
N VAL A 49 -10.17 -6.78 -11.69
CA VAL A 49 -9.25 -7.09 -10.59
C VAL A 49 -9.90 -6.77 -9.26
N LYS A 50 -9.43 -7.45 -8.22
CA LYS A 50 -9.82 -7.15 -6.85
C LYS A 50 -8.58 -6.70 -6.10
N ILE A 51 -8.70 -5.55 -5.43
CA ILE A 51 -7.60 -5.04 -4.64
C ILE A 51 -8.07 -4.81 -3.21
N LEU A 52 -7.25 -5.22 -2.25
CA LEU A 52 -7.54 -5.02 -0.85
C LEU A 52 -7.08 -3.62 -0.46
N THR A 53 -7.91 -2.89 0.27
CA THR A 53 -7.66 -1.47 0.48
C THR A 53 -7.55 -1.11 1.95
N SER A 54 -6.83 -0.02 2.18
CA SER A 54 -6.75 0.65 3.47
C SER A 54 -7.08 2.12 3.20
N LEU A 55 -8.15 2.62 3.82
CA LEU A 55 -8.57 4.00 3.66
C LEU A 55 -7.93 4.84 4.76
N GLN A 56 -7.16 5.83 4.36
CA GLN A 56 -6.51 6.73 5.31
C GLN A 56 -7.11 8.11 5.18
N MET A 57 -7.66 8.60 6.28
CA MET A 57 -8.27 9.92 6.33
C MET A 57 -7.39 10.84 7.15
N ARG A 58 -7.08 11.99 6.57
CA ARG A 58 -6.33 13.02 7.25
C ARG A 58 -7.20 14.26 7.30
N GLN A 59 -6.70 15.28 7.95
CA GLN A 59 -7.45 16.49 8.17
C GLN A 59 -8.01 17.09 6.88
N ASP A 60 -7.22 17.04 5.82
CA ASP A 60 -7.58 17.68 4.55
C ASP A 60 -7.48 16.74 3.37
N SER A 61 -7.41 15.43 3.59
CA SER A 61 -7.31 14.49 2.48
C SER A 61 -7.81 13.12 2.86
N ILE A 62 -8.25 12.38 1.83
CA ILE A 62 -8.64 10.98 1.94
C ILE A 62 -7.89 10.24 0.84
N THR A 63 -7.19 9.18 1.21
CA THR A 63 -6.42 8.41 0.26
C THR A 63 -6.72 6.93 0.43
N LEU A 64 -6.92 6.24 -0.70
CA LEU A 64 -7.03 4.79 -0.71
C LEU A 64 -5.68 4.18 -1.05
N TYR A 65 -5.25 3.26 -0.21
CA TYR A 65 -4.04 2.46 -0.46
C TYR A 65 -4.47 1.04 -0.78
N GLY A 66 -3.81 0.39 -1.71
CA GLY A 66 -4.24 -0.92 -2.17
C GLY A 66 -3.12 -1.94 -2.25
N PHE A 67 -3.50 -3.21 -2.06
CA PHE A 67 -2.55 -4.31 -1.96
C PHE A 67 -3.17 -5.57 -2.55
N ILE A 68 -2.34 -6.46 -3.09
CA ILE A 68 -2.82 -7.69 -3.68
C ILE A 68 -3.27 -8.68 -2.60
N SER A 69 -2.54 -8.75 -1.49
CA SER A 69 -2.79 -9.77 -0.46
C SER A 69 -3.11 -9.13 0.88
N GLU A 70 -3.76 -9.93 1.74
CA GLU A 70 -4.01 -9.49 3.11
C GLU A 70 -2.71 -9.28 3.87
N ASN A 71 -1.71 -10.10 3.60
CA ASN A 71 -0.41 -9.94 4.28
C ASN A 71 0.19 -8.58 3.98
N ASP A 72 0.13 -8.15 2.73
CA ASP A 72 0.65 -6.84 2.34
C ASP A 72 -0.14 -5.72 3.00
N ARG A 73 -1.46 -5.82 3.00
CA ARG A 73 -2.29 -4.81 3.64
C ARG A 73 -2.04 -4.74 5.14
N ASN A 74 -1.94 -5.90 5.79
CA ASN A 74 -1.66 -5.94 7.23
C ASN A 74 -0.28 -5.38 7.54
N ALA A 75 0.70 -5.65 6.68
CA ALA A 75 2.04 -5.08 6.84
C ALA A 75 2.00 -3.56 6.73
N PHE A 76 1.25 -3.04 5.77
CA PHE A 76 1.09 -1.59 5.61
C PHE A 76 0.46 -0.98 6.88
N ASP A 77 -0.64 -1.58 7.32
CA ASP A 77 -1.35 -1.06 8.50
C ASP A 77 -0.46 -1.08 9.74
N THR A 78 0.38 -2.10 9.87
CA THR A 78 1.33 -2.18 10.97
C THR A 78 2.43 -1.13 10.85
N LEU A 79 2.98 -0.96 9.64
CA LEU A 79 4.06 -0.01 9.42
C LEU A 79 3.66 1.42 9.77
N ILE A 80 2.45 1.82 9.40
CA ILE A 80 2.03 3.19 9.67
C ILE A 80 1.76 3.46 11.15
N THR A 81 1.75 2.43 11.99
CA THR A 81 1.69 2.63 13.44
C THR A 81 3.06 2.96 14.03
N ILE A 82 4.13 2.75 13.28
CA ILE A 82 5.48 3.01 13.75
C ILE A 82 5.76 4.51 13.67
N SER A 83 6.28 5.06 14.76
CA SER A 83 6.62 6.47 14.79
C SER A 83 7.61 6.82 13.68
N GLY A 84 7.28 7.83 12.90
CA GLY A 84 8.13 8.27 11.79
C GLY A 84 7.86 7.56 10.47
N VAL A 85 6.93 6.60 10.43
CA VAL A 85 6.59 5.91 9.20
C VAL A 85 5.20 6.35 8.75
N GLY A 86 5.14 7.19 7.73
CA GLY A 86 3.89 7.58 7.12
C GLY A 86 3.51 6.63 5.99
N PRO A 87 2.31 6.84 5.39
CA PRO A 87 1.85 5.94 4.32
C PRO A 87 2.79 5.88 3.12
N ARG A 88 3.37 6.99 2.72
CA ARG A 88 4.30 7.02 1.59
C ARG A 88 5.51 6.16 1.83
N LEU A 89 6.08 6.29 3.02
CA LEU A 89 7.26 5.51 3.39
C LEU A 89 6.89 4.03 3.50
N ALA A 90 5.71 3.73 4.04
CA ALA A 90 5.25 2.35 4.13
C ALA A 90 5.15 1.71 2.74
N LEU A 91 4.65 2.45 1.74
CA LEU A 91 4.60 1.93 0.37
C LEU A 91 6.00 1.66 -0.18
N ALA A 92 6.95 2.55 0.10
CA ALA A 92 8.33 2.37 -0.34
C ALA A 92 8.94 1.12 0.28
N ILE A 93 8.67 0.89 1.56
CA ILE A 93 9.14 -0.31 2.25
C ILE A 93 8.54 -1.56 1.62
N LEU A 94 7.24 -1.56 1.36
CA LEU A 94 6.57 -2.70 0.74
C LEU A 94 7.00 -2.95 -0.69
N SER A 95 7.49 -1.92 -1.37
CA SER A 95 8.04 -2.07 -2.71
C SER A 95 9.43 -2.70 -2.70
N THR A 96 10.10 -2.71 -1.54
CA THR A 96 11.47 -3.22 -1.40
C THR A 96 11.50 -4.59 -0.74
N PHE A 97 10.67 -4.80 0.29
CA PHE A 97 10.64 -6.04 1.06
C PHE A 97 9.33 -6.77 0.82
N ASP A 98 9.37 -8.10 0.81
CA ASP A 98 8.11 -8.85 0.78
C ASP A 98 7.48 -8.87 2.17
N ALA A 99 6.20 -9.27 2.22
CA ALA A 99 5.44 -9.23 3.46
C ALA A 99 6.02 -10.16 4.53
N SER A 100 6.58 -11.29 4.13
CA SER A 100 7.20 -12.23 5.07
C SER A 100 8.39 -11.62 5.77
N ALA A 101 9.28 -10.98 4.99
CA ALA A 101 10.45 -10.33 5.55
C ALA A 101 10.06 -9.20 6.46
N LEU A 102 9.01 -8.45 6.07
CA LEU A 102 8.52 -7.36 6.91
C LEU A 102 7.95 -7.85 8.22
N ALA A 103 7.20 -8.95 8.19
CA ALA A 103 6.63 -9.51 9.40
C ALA A 103 7.72 -9.90 10.39
N ALA A 104 8.79 -10.51 9.91
CA ALA A 104 9.92 -10.88 10.75
C ALA A 104 10.61 -9.64 11.33
N ALA A 105 10.83 -8.62 10.50
CA ALA A 105 11.50 -7.42 10.94
C ALA A 105 10.66 -6.64 11.96
N VAL A 106 9.36 -6.58 11.74
CA VAL A 106 8.46 -5.87 12.67
C VAL A 106 8.38 -6.62 13.99
N SER A 107 8.30 -7.95 13.94
CA SER A 107 8.27 -8.76 15.16
C SER A 107 9.52 -8.60 15.99
N ALA A 108 10.67 -8.48 15.34
CA ALA A 108 11.94 -8.26 16.02
C ALA A 108 12.15 -6.79 16.39
N GLU A 109 11.25 -5.92 15.96
CA GLU A 109 11.36 -4.48 16.15
C GLU A 109 12.67 -3.94 15.59
N ASP A 110 13.10 -4.52 14.48
CA ASP A 110 14.36 -4.15 13.86
C ASP A 110 14.15 -2.97 12.92
N VAL A 111 14.14 -1.78 13.50
CA VAL A 111 13.94 -0.56 12.74
C VAL A 111 15.06 -0.33 11.73
N ASN A 112 16.25 -0.87 12.00
CA ASN A 112 17.39 -0.68 11.11
C ASN A 112 17.17 -1.31 9.75
N ALA A 113 16.38 -2.38 9.68
CA ALA A 113 16.05 -2.99 8.40
C ALA A 113 15.35 -2.00 7.46
N PHE A 114 14.57 -1.10 8.03
CA PHE A 114 13.82 -0.14 7.23
C PHE A 114 14.67 1.04 6.79
N LYS A 115 15.76 1.31 7.47
CA LYS A 115 16.61 2.45 7.15
C LYS A 115 17.38 2.27 5.85
N SER A 116 17.40 1.05 5.33
CA SER A 116 18.00 0.80 4.03
C SER A 116 17.10 1.23 2.88
N VAL A 117 15.84 1.53 3.17
CA VAL A 117 14.90 1.98 2.16
C VAL A 117 15.03 3.49 1.97
N SER A 118 14.94 3.92 0.72
CA SER A 118 15.05 5.33 0.37
C SER A 118 14.09 6.17 1.20
N GLY A 119 14.59 7.22 1.79
CA GLY A 119 13.78 8.14 2.59
C GLY A 119 13.73 7.80 4.06
N VAL A 120 14.30 6.66 4.47
CA VAL A 120 14.32 6.25 5.87
C VAL A 120 15.71 6.47 6.42
N GLY A 121 15.78 7.12 7.56
CA GLY A 121 17.03 7.24 8.31
C GLY A 121 18.02 8.24 7.77
N THR A 122 17.74 8.85 6.65
CA THR A 122 18.62 9.90 6.16
C THR A 122 18.21 11.26 6.64
N ARG A 123 17.01 11.31 7.18
CA ARG A 123 16.54 12.44 7.63
C ARG A 123 16.92 12.56 8.89
N ASN A 124 17.24 13.24 9.23
CA ASN A 124 17.60 13.17 10.49
C ASN A 124 17.32 14.11 11.20
#